data_59f19b681743381d9ebf2c3c645c979a
#
_entry.id   59f19b681743381d9ebf2c3c645c979a
#
_cell.length_a   1.000
_cell.length_b   1.000
_cell.length_c   1.000
_cell.angle_alpha   90.00
_cell.angle_beta   90.00
_cell.angle_gamma   90.00
#
_symmetry.space_group_name_H-M   'P 1'
#
loop_
_entity.id
_entity.type
_entity.pdbx_description
1 polymer ?
#
loop_
_entity_poly.entity_id
_entity_poly.type
_entity_poly.pdbx_seq_one_letter_code
_entity_poly.pdbx_strand_id
1 'polypeptide(L)'
;MTGRCAWARRAAWALALAVAAPAAMAQDSLPPAPLAYKQLADPAQEAAATALMHELRCLVCQGQSIADSDAPLAGDMRHEVRSRIAAGESPDAVRDWLVARYGNWVTYAPPCDAATALLWIGPLLFLLAGLWLARGRFAVGVPDERGEGA
;
A
#
# COMPACT_ATOMS: atom_id res chain seq x y z
N MET A 1 -41.07 7.55 -46.16
CA MET A 1 -41.70 7.08 -44.91
C MET A 1 -40.69 6.55 -43.87
N THR A 2 -39.45 7.06 -43.87
CA THR A 2 -38.33 6.48 -43.06
C THR A 2 -37.95 7.27 -41.80
N GLY A 3 -38.54 8.48 -41.62
CA GLY A 3 -38.17 9.35 -40.48
C GLY A 3 -38.81 9.01 -39.12
N ARG A 4 -39.97 8.35 -39.14
CA ARG A 4 -40.76 8.11 -37.91
C ARG A 4 -40.21 6.96 -37.05
N CYS A 5 -39.55 5.95 -37.67
CA CYS A 5 -38.93 4.84 -36.94
C CYS A 5 -37.62 5.22 -36.27
N ALA A 6 -36.85 6.15 -36.82
CA ALA A 6 -35.57 6.61 -36.25
C ALA A 6 -35.78 7.42 -34.96
N TRP A 7 -36.84 8.23 -34.91
CA TRP A 7 -37.17 9.04 -33.74
C TRP A 7 -37.67 8.18 -32.58
N ALA A 8 -38.54 7.18 -32.87
CA ALA A 8 -39.03 6.26 -31.84
C ALA A 8 -37.91 5.41 -31.21
N ARG A 9 -36.90 4.99 -32.01
CA ARG A 9 -35.74 4.25 -31.50
C ARG A 9 -34.85 5.12 -30.61
N ARG A 10 -34.63 6.41 -30.98
CA ARG A 10 -33.86 7.36 -30.16
C ARG A 10 -34.55 7.69 -28.83
N ALA A 11 -35.89 7.84 -28.86
CA ALA A 11 -36.68 8.05 -27.64
C ALA A 11 -36.64 6.83 -26.71
N ALA A 12 -36.68 5.61 -27.24
CA ALA A 12 -36.58 4.38 -26.47
C ALA A 12 -35.18 4.21 -25.79
N TRP A 13 -34.10 4.58 -26.49
CA TRP A 13 -32.75 4.55 -25.90
C TRP A 13 -32.57 5.62 -24.82
N ALA A 14 -33.14 6.83 -25.00
CA ALA A 14 -33.08 7.88 -23.98
C ALA A 14 -33.87 7.50 -22.73
N LEU A 15 -35.02 6.80 -22.88
CA LEU A 15 -35.81 6.33 -21.75
C LEU A 15 -35.11 5.18 -21.02
N ALA A 16 -34.41 4.27 -21.71
CA ALA A 16 -33.65 3.19 -21.13
C ALA A 16 -32.44 3.69 -20.32
N LEU A 17 -31.77 4.74 -20.77
CA LEU A 17 -30.65 5.38 -20.02
C LEU A 17 -31.15 6.11 -18.77
N ALA A 18 -32.35 6.70 -18.78
CA ALA A 18 -32.89 7.43 -17.63
C ALA A 18 -33.30 6.51 -16.46
N VAL A 19 -33.61 5.23 -16.74
CA VAL A 19 -34.01 4.25 -15.72
C VAL A 19 -32.78 3.59 -15.04
N ALA A 20 -31.60 3.62 -15.68
CA ALA A 20 -30.37 3.02 -15.14
C ALA A 20 -29.62 3.93 -14.15
N ALA A 21 -29.98 5.20 -14.00
CA ALA A 21 -29.24 6.18 -13.20
C ALA A 21 -29.42 6.12 -11.65
N PRO A 22 -30.52 5.63 -11.06
CA PRO A 22 -30.66 5.68 -9.59
C PRO A 22 -29.96 4.57 -8.81
N ALA A 23 -29.44 3.51 -9.44
CA ALA A 23 -28.84 2.38 -8.73
C ALA A 23 -27.41 2.63 -8.22
N ALA A 24 -26.71 3.68 -8.69
CA ALA A 24 -25.33 3.96 -8.33
C ALA A 24 -25.14 4.78 -7.03
N MET A 25 -26.23 5.29 -6.44
CA MET A 25 -26.18 6.16 -5.25
C MET A 25 -26.53 5.48 -3.92
N ALA A 26 -26.72 4.16 -3.89
CA ALA A 26 -27.20 3.45 -2.71
C ALA A 26 -26.11 2.73 -1.90
N GLN A 27 -24.82 3.04 -2.08
CA GLN A 27 -23.74 2.26 -1.47
C GLN A 27 -23.10 2.90 -0.22
N ASP A 28 -23.59 4.04 0.27
CA ASP A 28 -22.88 4.80 1.33
C ASP A 28 -23.67 5.01 2.62
N SER A 29 -24.41 4.03 3.13
CA SER A 29 -25.21 4.28 4.32
C SER A 29 -25.01 3.35 5.51
N LEU A 30 -23.95 2.59 5.58
CA LEU A 30 -23.61 1.93 6.84
C LEU A 30 -22.91 2.96 7.76
N PRO A 31 -23.36 3.12 9.02
CA PRO A 31 -22.67 3.99 9.95
C PRO A 31 -21.22 3.50 10.11
N PRO A 32 -20.26 4.42 10.23
CA PRO A 32 -18.86 4.04 10.42
C PRO A 32 -18.70 3.19 11.68
N ALA A 33 -17.75 2.27 11.67
CA ALA A 33 -17.45 1.41 12.82
C ALA A 33 -17.13 2.26 14.08
N PRO A 34 -17.52 1.82 15.28
CA PRO A 34 -17.52 2.67 16.49
C PRO A 34 -16.21 3.36 16.82
N LEU A 35 -15.06 2.72 16.54
CA LEU A 35 -13.72 3.26 16.80
C LEU A 35 -13.02 3.79 15.54
N ALA A 36 -13.73 3.88 14.40
CA ALA A 36 -13.15 4.40 13.15
C ALA A 36 -12.58 5.81 13.31
N TYR A 37 -13.31 6.67 14.04
CA TYR A 37 -12.98 8.09 14.27
C TYR A 37 -12.93 8.47 15.75
N LYS A 38 -13.06 7.48 16.64
CA LYS A 38 -13.04 7.70 18.10
C LYS A 38 -11.75 7.11 18.67
N GLN A 39 -11.02 7.94 19.40
CA GLN A 39 -9.79 7.54 20.09
C GLN A 39 -10.10 6.64 21.30
N LEU A 40 -9.11 5.83 21.69
CA LEU A 40 -9.17 5.03 22.91
C LEU A 40 -9.10 5.93 24.15
N ALA A 41 -9.65 5.45 25.26
CA ALA A 41 -9.62 6.19 26.52
C ALA A 41 -8.23 6.24 27.16
N ASP A 42 -7.42 5.19 26.93
CA ASP A 42 -6.02 5.14 27.37
C ASP A 42 -5.12 5.82 26.35
N PRO A 43 -4.43 6.92 26.70
CA PRO A 43 -3.54 7.63 25.80
C PRO A 43 -2.36 6.80 25.29
N ALA A 44 -1.85 5.85 26.10
CA ALA A 44 -0.74 5.01 25.72
C ALA A 44 -1.17 3.98 24.65
N GLN A 45 -2.34 3.38 24.82
CA GLN A 45 -2.94 2.50 23.82
C GLN A 45 -3.28 3.24 22.52
N GLU A 46 -3.82 4.44 22.60
CA GLU A 46 -4.12 5.25 21.41
C GLU A 46 -2.85 5.66 20.68
N ALA A 47 -1.77 6.01 21.39
CA ALA A 47 -0.49 6.31 20.75
C ALA A 47 0.06 5.09 20.01
N ALA A 48 0.00 3.91 20.61
CA ALA A 48 0.42 2.65 19.99
C ALA A 48 -0.46 2.31 18.78
N ALA A 49 -1.78 2.48 18.88
CA ALA A 49 -2.71 2.27 17.76
C ALA A 49 -2.43 3.24 16.62
N THR A 50 -2.22 4.52 16.90
CA THR A 50 -1.93 5.54 15.89
C THR A 50 -0.61 5.26 15.18
N ALA A 51 0.45 4.93 15.92
CA ALA A 51 1.72 4.54 15.33
C ALA A 51 1.57 3.37 14.35
N LEU A 52 0.88 2.31 14.77
CA LEU A 52 0.61 1.15 13.90
C LEU A 52 -0.24 1.54 12.68
N MET A 53 -1.25 2.40 12.83
CA MET A 53 -2.09 2.85 11.71
C MET A 53 -1.31 3.61 10.63
N HIS A 54 -0.23 4.32 10.98
CA HIS A 54 0.67 4.95 10.01
C HIS A 54 1.55 3.96 9.26
N GLU A 55 1.81 2.77 9.83
CA GLU A 55 2.56 1.70 9.17
C GLU A 55 1.72 0.85 8.22
N LEU A 56 0.39 0.95 8.31
CA LEU A 56 -0.55 0.15 7.53
C LEU A 56 -1.11 0.92 6.34
N ARG A 57 -1.14 0.26 5.19
CA ARG A 57 -1.65 0.83 3.95
C ARG A 57 -3.15 0.69 3.84
N CYS A 58 -3.81 1.71 3.37
CA CYS A 58 -5.20 1.62 2.93
C CYS A 58 -5.27 0.83 1.61
N LEU A 59 -5.99 -0.27 1.59
CA LEU A 59 -6.01 -1.20 0.45
C LEU A 59 -6.76 -0.67 -0.79
N VAL A 60 -7.63 0.33 -0.61
CA VAL A 60 -8.42 0.95 -1.69
C VAL A 60 -7.96 2.36 -2.03
N CYS A 61 -6.91 2.85 -1.35
CA CYS A 61 -6.39 4.20 -1.52
C CYS A 61 -5.09 4.18 -2.32
N GLN A 62 -4.74 5.30 -2.95
CA GLN A 62 -3.51 5.42 -3.74
C GLN A 62 -2.28 5.60 -2.85
N GLY A 63 -1.92 4.56 -2.06
CA GLY A 63 -0.70 4.56 -1.26
C GLY A 63 -0.77 5.30 0.08
N GLN A 64 -1.93 5.76 0.52
CA GLN A 64 -2.10 6.39 1.84
C GLN A 64 -2.11 5.35 2.96
N SER A 65 -1.72 5.79 4.18
CA SER A 65 -1.91 4.99 5.39
C SER A 65 -3.39 4.95 5.79
N ILE A 66 -3.78 3.97 6.63
CA ILE A 66 -5.12 3.96 7.20
C ILE A 66 -5.33 5.09 8.21
N ALA A 67 -4.25 5.69 8.73
CA ALA A 67 -4.33 6.87 9.59
C ALA A 67 -4.77 8.11 8.81
N ASP A 68 -4.31 8.26 7.57
CA ASP A 68 -4.46 9.48 6.76
C ASP A 68 -5.60 9.39 5.74
N SER A 69 -6.24 8.23 5.60
CA SER A 69 -7.28 8.00 4.59
C SER A 69 -8.69 8.16 5.17
N ASP A 70 -9.56 8.86 4.43
CA ASP A 70 -10.98 9.00 4.73
C ASP A 70 -11.86 7.93 4.08
N ALA A 71 -11.27 6.93 3.38
CA ALA A 71 -12.03 5.85 2.80
C ALA A 71 -12.76 5.03 3.87
N PRO A 72 -14.00 4.56 3.61
CA PRO A 72 -14.76 3.75 4.59
C PRO A 72 -13.97 2.54 5.09
N LEU A 73 -13.29 1.82 4.19
CA LEU A 73 -12.45 0.67 4.57
C LEU A 73 -11.29 1.06 5.51
N ALA A 74 -10.69 2.23 5.33
CA ALA A 74 -9.68 2.72 6.27
C ALA A 74 -10.26 2.95 7.67
N GLY A 75 -11.50 3.44 7.73
CA GLY A 75 -12.26 3.54 8.99
C GLY A 75 -12.46 2.21 9.68
N ASP A 76 -12.88 1.19 8.93
CA ASP A 76 -13.06 -0.17 9.46
C ASP A 76 -11.75 -0.78 9.94
N MET A 77 -10.66 -0.58 9.21
CA MET A 77 -9.33 -1.03 9.62
C MET A 77 -8.83 -0.29 10.88
N ARG A 78 -9.08 1.02 11.02
CA ARG A 78 -8.77 1.77 12.26
C ARG A 78 -9.57 1.24 13.45
N HIS A 79 -10.84 0.91 13.25
CA HIS A 79 -11.66 0.28 14.28
C HIS A 79 -11.06 -1.05 14.75
N GLU A 80 -10.66 -1.90 13.81
CA GLU A 80 -10.07 -3.21 14.12
C GLU A 80 -8.76 -3.07 14.91
N VAL A 81 -7.85 -2.18 14.46
CA VAL A 81 -6.59 -1.91 15.17
C VAL A 81 -6.85 -1.44 16.61
N ARG A 82 -7.73 -0.46 16.79
CA ARG A 82 -8.07 0.06 18.13
C ARG A 82 -8.73 -0.99 19.02
N SER A 83 -9.63 -1.80 18.47
CA SER A 83 -10.34 -2.84 19.21
C SER A 83 -9.39 -3.88 19.76
N ARG A 84 -8.40 -4.32 18.95
CA ARG A 84 -7.40 -5.32 19.34
C ARG A 84 -6.40 -4.78 20.36
N ILE A 85 -5.92 -3.56 20.16
CA ILE A 85 -5.02 -2.91 21.12
C ILE A 85 -5.75 -2.65 22.45
N ALA A 86 -7.01 -2.26 22.43
CA ALA A 86 -7.83 -2.12 23.63
C ALA A 86 -8.06 -3.47 24.34
N ALA A 87 -8.10 -4.57 23.61
CA ALA A 87 -8.17 -5.92 24.16
C ALA A 87 -6.81 -6.41 24.73
N GLY A 88 -5.73 -5.62 24.64
CA GLY A 88 -4.41 -5.93 25.18
C GLY A 88 -3.47 -6.66 24.21
N GLU A 89 -3.83 -6.77 22.91
CA GLU A 89 -2.91 -7.30 21.91
C GLU A 89 -1.76 -6.32 21.66
N SER A 90 -0.55 -6.84 21.44
CA SER A 90 0.59 -5.99 21.07
C SER A 90 0.47 -5.47 19.63
N PRO A 91 1.02 -4.28 19.31
CA PRO A 91 1.01 -3.75 17.94
C PRO A 91 1.58 -4.72 16.90
N ASP A 92 2.63 -5.47 17.25
CA ASP A 92 3.22 -6.48 16.36
C ASP A 92 2.26 -7.64 16.08
N ALA A 93 1.58 -8.16 17.10
CA ALA A 93 0.58 -9.21 16.92
C ALA A 93 -0.59 -8.74 16.05
N VAL A 94 -1.04 -7.50 16.22
CA VAL A 94 -2.09 -6.91 15.38
C VAL A 94 -1.63 -6.74 13.93
N ARG A 95 -0.37 -6.30 13.72
CA ARG A 95 0.25 -6.22 12.38
C ARG A 95 0.28 -7.59 11.71
N ASP A 96 0.80 -8.60 12.41
CA ASP A 96 0.93 -9.96 11.89
C ASP A 96 -0.44 -10.56 11.53
N TRP A 97 -1.45 -10.31 12.33
CA TRP A 97 -2.82 -10.73 12.05
C TRP A 97 -3.36 -10.05 10.77
N LEU A 98 -3.13 -8.75 10.60
CA LEU A 98 -3.55 -8.03 9.39
C LEU A 98 -2.78 -8.51 8.14
N VAL A 99 -1.49 -8.79 8.27
CA VAL A 99 -0.67 -9.38 7.20
C VAL A 99 -1.18 -10.77 6.82
N ALA A 100 -1.51 -11.62 7.80
CA ALA A 100 -2.07 -12.94 7.55
C ALA A 100 -3.42 -12.89 6.83
N ARG A 101 -4.24 -11.86 7.08
CA ARG A 101 -5.57 -11.71 6.50
C ARG A 101 -5.58 -11.03 5.13
N TYR A 102 -4.75 -9.99 4.95
CA TYR A 102 -4.75 -9.13 3.76
C TYR A 102 -3.48 -9.27 2.91
N GLY A 103 -2.51 -10.04 3.36
CA GLY A 103 -1.23 -10.21 2.70
C GLY A 103 -0.21 -9.11 3.02
N ASN A 104 1.03 -9.30 2.59
CA ASN A 104 2.15 -8.37 2.84
C ASN A 104 1.94 -6.95 2.28
N TRP A 105 0.97 -6.80 1.38
CA TRP A 105 0.65 -5.49 0.79
C TRP A 105 0.04 -4.50 1.79
N VAL A 106 -0.49 -4.97 2.91
CA VAL A 106 -1.11 -4.13 3.95
C VAL A 106 -0.09 -3.31 4.74
N THR A 107 1.20 -3.64 4.70
CA THR A 107 2.26 -2.91 5.41
C THR A 107 3.21 -2.22 4.44
N TYR A 108 3.77 -1.07 4.86
CA TYR A 108 4.86 -0.40 4.14
C TYR A 108 6.21 -1.09 4.37
N ALA A 109 6.38 -1.80 5.49
CA ALA A 109 7.60 -2.55 5.78
C ALA A 109 7.50 -3.95 5.17
N PRO A 110 8.23 -4.24 4.08
CA PRO A 110 8.24 -5.59 3.52
C PRO A 110 8.87 -6.55 4.55
N PRO A 111 8.23 -7.70 4.81
CA PRO A 111 8.81 -8.68 5.71
C PRO A 111 10.14 -9.19 5.15
N CYS A 112 11.12 -9.44 6.04
CA CYS A 112 12.38 -10.08 5.68
C CYS A 112 12.17 -11.59 5.57
N ASP A 113 11.49 -12.04 4.54
CA ASP A 113 11.27 -13.45 4.23
C ASP A 113 12.09 -13.91 3.02
N ALA A 114 12.04 -15.20 2.69
CA ALA A 114 12.77 -15.76 1.57
C ALA A 114 12.37 -15.13 0.22
N ALA A 115 11.14 -14.65 0.06
CA ALA A 115 10.67 -14.02 -1.16
C ALA A 115 11.26 -12.62 -1.34
N THR A 116 11.51 -11.90 -0.24
CA THR A 116 12.08 -10.55 -0.25
C THR A 116 13.60 -10.53 -0.05
N ALA A 117 14.22 -11.67 0.34
CA ALA A 117 15.66 -11.77 0.58
C ALA A 117 16.51 -11.27 -0.61
N LEU A 118 16.10 -11.56 -1.85
CA LEU A 118 16.80 -11.11 -3.05
C LEU A 118 16.79 -9.58 -3.18
N LEU A 119 15.76 -8.91 -2.69
CA LEU A 119 15.64 -7.45 -2.70
C LEU A 119 16.70 -6.79 -1.79
N TRP A 120 17.04 -7.45 -0.68
CA TRP A 120 18.03 -6.97 0.30
C TRP A 120 19.45 -7.39 -0.06
N ILE A 121 19.65 -8.61 -0.55
CA ILE A 121 20.96 -9.16 -0.91
C ILE A 121 21.41 -8.68 -2.29
N GLY A 122 20.49 -8.47 -3.23
CA GLY A 122 20.78 -8.07 -4.61
C GLY A 122 21.70 -6.86 -4.75
N PRO A 123 21.42 -5.73 -4.09
CA PRO A 123 22.28 -4.54 -4.15
C PRO A 123 23.70 -4.82 -3.61
N LEU A 124 23.84 -5.59 -2.55
CA LEU A 124 25.13 -5.97 -1.97
C LEU A 124 25.94 -6.82 -2.94
N LEU A 125 25.32 -7.83 -3.55
CA LEU A 125 25.98 -8.66 -4.57
C LEU A 125 26.41 -7.84 -5.78
N PHE A 126 25.56 -6.92 -6.21
CA PHE A 126 25.89 -6.02 -7.33
C PHE A 126 27.08 -5.11 -7.01
N LEU A 127 27.13 -4.54 -5.81
CA LEU A 127 28.27 -3.72 -5.35
C LEU A 127 29.55 -4.53 -5.24
N LEU A 128 29.49 -5.74 -4.70
CA LEU A 128 30.65 -6.64 -4.59
C LEU A 128 31.17 -7.05 -5.96
N ALA A 129 30.28 -7.41 -6.89
CA ALA A 129 30.65 -7.74 -8.27
C ALA A 129 31.26 -6.53 -8.98
N GLY A 130 30.68 -5.34 -8.84
CA GLY A 130 31.22 -4.11 -9.39
C GLY A 130 32.61 -3.78 -8.86
N LEU A 131 32.80 -3.91 -7.55
CA LEU A 131 34.11 -3.69 -6.91
C LEU A 131 35.16 -4.72 -7.37
N TRP A 132 34.77 -5.98 -7.51
CA TRP A 132 35.63 -7.03 -8.01
C TRP A 132 36.06 -6.78 -9.46
N LEU A 133 35.13 -6.40 -10.34
CA LEU A 133 35.43 -6.04 -11.73
C LEU A 133 36.30 -4.77 -11.81
N ALA A 134 36.06 -3.76 -10.98
CA ALA A 134 36.83 -2.53 -10.93
C ALA A 134 38.29 -2.81 -10.50
N ARG A 135 38.51 -3.65 -9.47
CA ARG A 135 39.87 -4.06 -9.07
C ARG A 135 40.68 -4.71 -10.20
N GLY A 136 40.00 -5.57 -11.00
CA GLY A 136 40.67 -6.18 -12.16
C GLY A 136 41.07 -5.20 -13.26
N ARG A 137 40.34 -4.08 -13.39
CA ARG A 137 40.64 -3.03 -14.37
C ARG A 137 41.73 -2.06 -13.91
N PHE A 138 41.80 -1.74 -12.63
CA PHE A 138 42.80 -0.83 -12.07
C PHE A 138 44.16 -1.49 -11.83
N ALA A 139 44.26 -2.82 -11.86
CA ALA A 139 45.53 -3.56 -11.74
C ALA A 139 46.35 -3.61 -13.06
N VAL A 140 45.82 -3.11 -14.18
CA VAL A 140 46.45 -3.18 -15.51
C VAL A 140 46.89 -1.81 -16.03
N GLY A 141 47.28 -0.87 -15.19
CA GLY A 141 47.63 0.46 -15.70
C GLY A 141 48.55 1.30 -14.84
N VAL A 142 49.75 0.77 -14.51
CA VAL A 142 50.91 1.62 -14.21
C VAL A 142 51.92 1.35 -15.34
N PRO A 143 52.05 2.26 -16.33
CA PRO A 143 53.20 2.22 -17.22
C PRO A 143 54.40 2.54 -16.35
N ASP A 144 55.39 1.60 -16.37
CA ASP A 144 56.74 1.85 -15.79
C ASP A 144 57.45 2.90 -16.66
N GLU A 145 57.30 4.17 -16.30
CA GLU A 145 58.15 5.23 -16.82
C GLU A 145 59.52 5.23 -16.13
N ARG A 146 60.20 4.10 -16.20
CA ARG A 146 61.63 4.05 -15.88
C ARG A 146 62.39 3.47 -17.09
N GLY A 147 62.87 4.37 -17.90
CA GLY A 147 63.89 3.98 -18.86
C GLY A 147 63.89 4.73 -20.16
N GLU A 148 64.25 6.02 -20.16
CA GLU A 148 65.03 6.61 -21.26
C GLU A 148 65.71 7.89 -20.77
N GLY A 149 66.90 7.69 -20.30
CA GLY A 149 67.88 8.75 -19.99
C GLY A 149 69.26 8.16 -20.14
N ALA A 150 69.74 8.10 -21.41
CA ALA A 150 71.19 8.02 -21.74
C ALA A 150 71.41 8.62 -23.14
#